data_a316d49022fdfda4f523020ba187c9ef
#
_entry.id   a316d49022fdfda4f523020ba187c9ef
#
_cell.length_a   1.000
_cell.length_b   1.000
_cell.length_c   1.000
_cell.angle_alpha   90.00
_cell.angle_beta   90.00
_cell.angle_gamma   90.00
#
_symmetry.space_group_name_H-M   'P 1'
#
loop_
_entity.id
_entity.type
_entity.pdbx_description
1 polymer ?
#
loop_
_entity_poly.entity_id
_entity_poly.type
_entity_poly.pdbx_seq_one_letter_code
_entity_poly.pdbx_strand_id
1 'polypeptide(L)'
;MESMKCDNCGGYSMAISEFLTPREEVREGRFQGVLQAHKVGNSSDRLENDPQQLLSMTYPSNALKTAFEHVENKLNGRDSQGGITLSGPYGAGKSHGLLVLYHLFDNPDIAQEWLDEWEIPLSLPGSAEASILSTSKTDADLIWEPIFRELGGEEILENIDRYPTTDHIEELVEDQHAAIFFDEIETWWESFDKQADEELLNRNEFFLQNLLEVANDPEEELLVFATLLDKSKDLKRILNRTSPYAVDLNATGDRERIILHRLFETRRDEIDERGVRDVVQEFIDGYGYPIELEEEKRYENRMVETYPFHPELLDLLDSLYEGGRERQSVRGAMNVLADTVRQRYNETTSSSRLTSKPQRSVVSIRRCSTAICPI
;
A
#
# COMPACT_ATOMS: atom_id res chain seq x y z
N MET A 1 2.95 50.77 -15.88
CA MET A 1 3.49 49.48 -15.51
C MET A 1 2.93 48.48 -16.52
N GLU A 2 3.68 48.31 -17.60
CA GLU A 2 3.34 47.44 -18.72
C GLU A 2 3.57 45.98 -18.30
N SER A 3 2.56 45.16 -18.50
CA SER A 3 2.65 43.69 -18.31
C SER A 3 3.56 43.13 -19.41
N MET A 4 4.76 42.71 -19.04
CA MET A 4 5.59 41.89 -19.91
C MET A 4 4.86 40.57 -20.16
N LYS A 5 4.19 40.48 -21.30
CA LYS A 5 3.78 39.17 -21.85
C LYS A 5 5.05 38.50 -22.34
N CYS A 6 5.39 37.37 -21.71
CA CYS A 6 6.36 36.42 -22.26
C CYS A 6 5.72 35.70 -23.47
N ASP A 7 5.89 36.23 -24.66
CA ASP A 7 5.35 35.68 -25.91
C ASP A 7 6.13 34.46 -26.45
N ASN A 8 7.06 33.89 -25.67
CA ASN A 8 7.89 32.77 -26.12
C ASN A 8 7.90 31.57 -25.17
N CYS A 9 6.88 31.45 -24.32
CA CYS A 9 6.62 30.22 -23.60
C CYS A 9 5.68 29.33 -24.45
N GLY A 10 6.21 28.77 -25.53
CA GLY A 10 5.59 27.63 -26.18
C GLY A 10 5.47 26.53 -25.16
N GLY A 11 4.30 26.40 -24.51
CA GLY A 11 4.06 25.35 -23.55
C GLY A 11 3.99 24.03 -24.28
N TYR A 12 5.05 23.28 -24.25
CA TYR A 12 5.00 21.86 -24.60
C TYR A 12 4.12 21.18 -23.57
N SER A 13 2.97 20.75 -24.00
CA SER A 13 1.95 20.11 -23.20
C SER A 13 1.91 18.65 -23.63
N MET A 14 2.50 17.75 -22.84
CA MET A 14 2.37 16.31 -23.08
C MET A 14 0.95 15.90 -22.72
N ALA A 15 0.19 15.37 -23.67
CA ALA A 15 -1.18 14.95 -23.42
C ALA A 15 -1.19 13.65 -22.61
N ILE A 16 -1.40 13.76 -21.30
CA ILE A 16 -1.61 12.57 -20.43
C ILE A 16 -2.69 11.66 -21.06
N SER A 17 -3.75 12.27 -21.61
CA SER A 17 -4.89 11.56 -22.20
C SER A 17 -4.58 10.76 -23.47
N GLU A 18 -3.40 10.91 -24.07
CA GLU A 18 -3.00 10.11 -25.24
C GLU A 18 -2.48 8.73 -24.82
N PHE A 19 -1.89 8.62 -23.64
CA PHE A 19 -1.19 7.39 -23.20
C PHE A 19 -1.76 6.80 -21.91
N LEU A 20 -2.45 7.60 -21.10
CA LEU A 20 -2.88 7.21 -19.77
C LEU A 20 -4.35 7.56 -19.53
N THR A 21 -5.07 6.64 -18.92
CA THR A 21 -6.44 6.84 -18.44
C THR A 21 -6.41 6.94 -16.92
N PRO A 22 -6.64 8.12 -16.32
CA PRO A 22 -6.75 8.22 -14.87
C PRO A 22 -7.94 7.40 -14.36
N ARG A 23 -7.80 6.79 -13.19
CA ARG A 23 -8.88 6.08 -12.54
C ARG A 23 -10.09 6.97 -12.30
N GLU A 24 -11.27 6.36 -12.25
CA GLU A 24 -12.52 7.11 -12.10
C GLU A 24 -12.51 8.00 -10.84
N GLU A 25 -12.07 7.47 -9.70
CA GLU A 25 -11.96 8.22 -8.45
C GLU A 25 -11.01 9.41 -8.53
N VAL A 26 -9.96 9.33 -9.35
CA VAL A 26 -9.07 10.47 -9.64
C VAL A 26 -9.79 11.50 -10.47
N ARG A 27 -10.47 11.08 -11.56
CA ARG A 27 -11.21 11.98 -12.45
C ARG A 27 -12.32 12.73 -11.73
N GLU A 28 -13.02 12.06 -10.84
CA GLU A 28 -14.14 12.61 -10.07
C GLU A 28 -13.72 13.34 -8.78
N GLY A 29 -12.45 13.27 -8.40
CA GLY A 29 -11.95 13.91 -7.18
C GLY A 29 -12.37 13.18 -5.90
N ARG A 30 -12.67 11.89 -5.98
CA ARG A 30 -13.01 10.99 -4.87
C ARG A 30 -11.82 10.12 -4.42
N PHE A 31 -10.63 10.43 -4.92
CA PHE A 31 -9.43 9.66 -4.63
C PHE A 31 -9.14 9.57 -3.14
N GLN A 32 -8.98 8.35 -2.64
CA GLN A 32 -8.60 8.06 -1.27
C GLN A 32 -7.13 7.63 -1.22
N GLY A 33 -6.27 8.52 -0.77
CA GLY A 33 -4.83 8.24 -0.64
C GLY A 33 -4.48 7.34 0.56
N VAL A 34 -5.47 6.94 1.40
CA VAL A 34 -5.26 6.18 2.64
C VAL A 34 -6.36 5.18 2.87
N LEU A 35 -5.94 3.94 3.09
CA LEU A 35 -6.78 2.85 3.55
C LEU A 35 -6.62 2.64 5.07
N GLN A 36 -7.67 2.19 5.71
CA GLN A 36 -7.73 2.03 7.16
C GLN A 36 -8.39 0.69 7.52
N ALA A 37 -7.62 -0.25 8.05
CA ALA A 37 -8.10 -1.60 8.37
C ALA A 37 -9.34 -1.62 9.29
N HIS A 38 -9.44 -0.66 10.24
CA HIS A 38 -10.60 -0.56 11.13
C HIS A 38 -11.94 -0.24 10.44
N LYS A 39 -11.94 -0.03 9.14
CA LYS A 39 -13.15 0.23 8.35
C LYS A 39 -13.67 -0.99 7.63
N VAL A 40 -12.94 -2.10 7.69
CA VAL A 40 -13.44 -3.39 7.24
C VAL A 40 -14.70 -3.74 8.04
N GLY A 41 -15.73 -4.21 7.37
CA GLY A 41 -17.01 -4.56 7.98
C GLY A 41 -17.96 -3.39 8.32
N ASN A 42 -17.49 -2.13 8.28
CA ASN A 42 -18.32 -0.99 8.71
C ASN A 42 -19.32 -0.46 7.67
N SER A 43 -19.04 -0.60 6.37
CA SER A 43 -19.92 -0.16 5.27
C SER A 43 -19.45 -0.76 3.96
N SER A 44 -20.37 -1.31 3.17
CA SER A 44 -20.09 -1.89 1.84
C SER A 44 -19.59 -0.89 0.81
N ASP A 45 -19.88 0.41 0.99
CA ASP A 45 -19.51 1.46 0.03
C ASP A 45 -18.06 1.95 0.20
N ARG A 46 -17.26 1.29 1.05
CA ARG A 46 -15.88 1.64 1.29
C ARG A 46 -14.93 0.78 0.51
N LEU A 47 -13.84 1.39 0.05
CA LEU A 47 -12.78 0.72 -0.67
C LEU A 47 -12.16 -0.44 0.12
N GLU A 48 -12.09 -0.31 1.45
CA GLU A 48 -11.58 -1.35 2.33
C GLU A 48 -12.44 -2.63 2.33
N ASN A 49 -13.71 -2.53 1.87
CA ASN A 49 -14.68 -3.64 1.79
C ASN A 49 -14.97 -4.04 0.33
N ASP A 50 -14.28 -3.47 -0.64
CA ASP A 50 -14.40 -3.80 -2.05
C ASP A 50 -13.12 -4.50 -2.54
N PRO A 51 -13.04 -5.84 -2.47
CA PRO A 51 -11.85 -6.58 -2.86
C PRO A 51 -11.49 -6.36 -4.33
N GLN A 52 -12.48 -6.29 -5.21
CA GLN A 52 -12.24 -6.11 -6.64
C GLN A 52 -11.62 -4.74 -6.93
N GLN A 53 -12.16 -3.68 -6.35
CA GLN A 53 -11.61 -2.34 -6.53
C GLN A 53 -10.24 -2.19 -5.85
N LEU A 54 -10.09 -2.69 -4.62
CA LEU A 54 -8.84 -2.63 -3.87
C LEU A 54 -7.71 -3.36 -4.61
N LEU A 55 -7.94 -4.59 -5.04
CA LEU A 55 -6.95 -5.38 -5.77
C LEU A 55 -6.64 -4.77 -7.14
N SER A 56 -7.65 -4.29 -7.89
CA SER A 56 -7.43 -3.66 -9.20
C SER A 56 -6.51 -2.44 -9.14
N MET A 57 -6.48 -1.70 -8.03
CA MET A 57 -5.62 -0.52 -7.84
C MET A 57 -4.31 -0.83 -7.11
N THR A 58 -4.06 -2.09 -6.80
CA THR A 58 -2.84 -2.53 -6.12
C THR A 58 -1.82 -3.02 -7.15
N TYR A 59 -0.66 -2.37 -7.16
CA TYR A 59 0.51 -2.89 -7.84
C TYR A 59 1.20 -3.93 -6.95
N PRO A 60 1.42 -5.17 -7.41
CA PRO A 60 2.11 -6.20 -6.63
C PRO A 60 3.61 -5.91 -6.59
N SER A 61 4.01 -5.07 -5.65
CA SER A 61 5.41 -4.70 -5.42
C SER A 61 6.26 -5.92 -5.04
N ASN A 62 7.59 -5.80 -5.17
CA ASN A 62 8.50 -6.86 -4.76
C ASN A 62 8.32 -7.25 -3.29
N ALA A 63 8.00 -6.29 -2.41
CA ALA A 63 7.71 -6.56 -1.02
C ALA A 63 6.44 -7.41 -0.84
N LEU A 64 5.35 -7.09 -1.56
CA LEU A 64 4.14 -7.91 -1.55
C LEU A 64 4.38 -9.29 -2.13
N LYS A 65 5.13 -9.40 -3.24
CA LYS A 65 5.51 -10.70 -3.83
C LYS A 65 6.29 -11.57 -2.84
N THR A 66 7.18 -10.96 -2.06
CA THR A 66 7.88 -11.66 -0.98
C THR A 66 6.90 -12.18 0.08
N ALA A 67 5.91 -11.39 0.49
CA ALA A 67 4.87 -11.85 1.42
C ALA A 67 4.06 -13.02 0.81
N PHE A 68 3.69 -12.93 -0.47
CA PHE A 68 2.97 -14.00 -1.17
C PHE A 68 3.79 -15.29 -1.27
N GLU A 69 5.10 -15.20 -1.49
CA GLU A 69 6.00 -16.36 -1.52
C GLU A 69 6.03 -17.06 -0.14
N HIS A 70 6.03 -16.30 0.97
CA HIS A 70 5.96 -16.88 2.30
C HIS A 70 4.61 -17.55 2.56
N VAL A 71 3.51 -16.93 2.15
CA VAL A 71 2.17 -17.54 2.21
C VAL A 71 2.13 -18.84 1.42
N GLU A 72 2.59 -18.84 0.17
CA GLU A 72 2.65 -20.01 -0.72
C GLU A 72 3.49 -21.14 -0.10
N ASN A 73 4.63 -20.82 0.52
CA ASN A 73 5.49 -21.80 1.15
C ASN A 73 4.80 -22.45 2.37
N LYS A 74 4.10 -21.66 3.20
CA LYS A 74 3.35 -22.19 4.35
C LYS A 74 2.19 -23.07 3.88
N LEU A 75 1.34 -22.59 2.97
CA LEU A 75 0.19 -23.34 2.47
C LEU A 75 0.56 -24.65 1.78
N ASN A 76 1.76 -24.74 1.18
CA ASN A 76 2.26 -25.97 0.56
C ASN A 76 3.15 -26.82 1.49
N GLY A 77 3.23 -26.49 2.77
CA GLY A 77 4.06 -27.23 3.74
C GLY A 77 5.57 -27.20 3.44
N ARG A 78 6.04 -26.23 2.63
CA ARG A 78 7.47 -26.05 2.34
C ARG A 78 8.19 -25.32 3.46
N ASP A 79 7.46 -24.55 4.22
CA ASP A 79 7.92 -23.83 5.41
C ASP A 79 6.86 -23.93 6.50
N SER A 80 7.31 -24.04 7.74
CA SER A 80 6.40 -24.09 8.88
C SER A 80 6.00 -22.70 9.39
N GLN A 81 6.75 -21.65 9.04
CA GLN A 81 6.50 -20.31 9.59
C GLN A 81 5.23 -19.67 9.06
N GLY A 82 4.22 -19.51 9.93
CA GLY A 82 2.97 -18.83 9.64
C GLY A 82 2.92 -17.37 10.09
N GLY A 83 3.91 -16.89 10.83
CA GLY A 83 3.99 -15.48 11.25
C GLY A 83 4.67 -14.58 10.22
N ILE A 84 3.99 -13.53 9.76
CA ILE A 84 4.51 -12.55 8.78
C ILE A 84 4.32 -11.14 9.31
N THR A 85 5.40 -10.35 9.35
CA THR A 85 5.33 -8.95 9.78
C THR A 85 5.61 -8.00 8.61
N LEU A 86 4.71 -7.03 8.39
CA LEU A 86 4.90 -5.94 7.44
C LEU A 86 5.52 -4.75 8.17
N SER A 87 6.76 -4.42 7.88
CA SER A 87 7.50 -3.34 8.51
C SER A 87 7.71 -2.16 7.55
N GLY A 88 7.97 -0.99 8.12
CA GLY A 88 8.27 0.22 7.35
C GLY A 88 7.82 1.51 8.06
N PRO A 89 8.26 2.67 7.57
CA PRO A 89 7.89 3.97 8.12
C PRO A 89 6.39 4.26 7.93
N TYR A 90 5.92 5.37 8.50
CA TYR A 90 4.57 5.86 8.23
C TYR A 90 4.39 6.16 6.73
N GLY A 91 3.29 5.65 6.16
CA GLY A 91 2.96 5.83 4.75
C GLY A 91 3.65 4.85 3.79
N ALA A 92 4.41 3.89 4.26
CA ALA A 92 5.00 2.82 3.43
C ALA A 92 3.96 1.84 2.85
N GLY A 93 2.66 2.04 3.11
CA GLY A 93 1.61 1.16 2.58
C GLY A 93 1.29 -0.07 3.45
N LYS A 94 1.71 -0.11 4.73
CA LYS A 94 1.50 -1.25 5.62
C LYS A 94 0.03 -1.69 5.71
N SER A 95 -0.88 -0.77 6.05
CA SER A 95 -2.32 -1.09 6.13
C SER A 95 -2.90 -1.46 4.77
N HIS A 96 -2.39 -0.90 3.66
CA HIS A 96 -2.77 -1.33 2.30
C HIS A 96 -2.33 -2.77 2.04
N GLY A 97 -1.04 -3.08 2.27
CA GLY A 97 -0.53 -4.44 2.11
C GLY A 97 -1.24 -5.46 3.01
N LEU A 98 -1.57 -5.06 4.26
CA LEU A 98 -2.34 -5.90 5.16
C LEU A 98 -3.75 -6.19 4.62
N LEU A 99 -4.44 -5.17 4.07
CA LEU A 99 -5.76 -5.34 3.47
C LEU A 99 -5.72 -6.20 2.20
N VAL A 100 -4.67 -6.08 1.39
CA VAL A 100 -4.47 -7.00 0.26
C VAL A 100 -4.37 -8.43 0.74
N LEU A 101 -3.51 -8.70 1.73
CA LEU A 101 -3.35 -10.03 2.32
C LEU A 101 -4.65 -10.53 2.98
N TYR A 102 -5.40 -9.65 3.65
CA TYR A 102 -6.70 -9.98 4.21
C TYR A 102 -7.66 -10.48 3.13
N HIS A 103 -7.80 -9.76 2.02
CA HIS A 103 -8.70 -10.17 0.94
C HIS A 103 -8.25 -11.41 0.18
N LEU A 104 -6.98 -11.85 0.29
CA LEU A 104 -6.58 -13.16 -0.23
C LEU A 104 -7.33 -14.30 0.47
N PHE A 105 -7.66 -14.14 1.75
CA PHE A 105 -8.34 -15.16 2.54
C PHE A 105 -9.85 -14.91 2.68
N ASP A 106 -10.26 -13.66 2.84
CA ASP A 106 -11.67 -13.29 2.98
C ASP A 106 -12.45 -13.37 1.65
N ASN A 107 -11.76 -13.19 0.50
CA ASN A 107 -12.36 -13.21 -0.85
C ASN A 107 -11.46 -13.98 -1.84
N PRO A 108 -11.18 -15.28 -1.60
CA PRO A 108 -10.17 -16.02 -2.34
C PRO A 108 -10.44 -16.13 -3.85
N ASP A 109 -11.68 -16.22 -4.28
CA ASP A 109 -12.02 -16.30 -5.71
C ASP A 109 -11.60 -15.02 -6.46
N ILE A 110 -11.94 -13.84 -5.93
CA ILE A 110 -11.58 -12.55 -6.55
C ILE A 110 -10.06 -12.34 -6.48
N ALA A 111 -9.46 -12.72 -5.37
CA ALA A 111 -8.02 -12.59 -5.17
C ALA A 111 -7.22 -13.52 -6.10
N GLN A 112 -7.70 -14.76 -6.35
CA GLN A 112 -7.06 -15.68 -7.26
C GLN A 112 -7.08 -15.15 -8.70
N GLU A 113 -8.22 -14.57 -9.16
CA GLU A 113 -8.28 -13.92 -10.49
C GLU A 113 -7.22 -12.82 -10.62
N TRP A 114 -7.04 -12.00 -9.60
CA TRP A 114 -6.02 -10.94 -9.59
C TRP A 114 -4.59 -11.49 -9.56
N LEU A 115 -4.32 -12.55 -8.77
CA LEU A 115 -3.01 -13.22 -8.72
C LEU A 115 -2.66 -13.81 -10.09
N ASP A 116 -3.61 -14.46 -10.74
CA ASP A 116 -3.45 -15.06 -12.07
C ASP A 116 -3.16 -13.98 -13.13
N GLU A 117 -3.86 -12.85 -13.07
CA GLU A 117 -3.65 -11.70 -13.96
C GLU A 117 -2.22 -11.12 -13.85
N TRP A 118 -1.63 -11.18 -12.66
CA TRP A 118 -0.25 -10.75 -12.41
C TRP A 118 0.79 -11.87 -12.50
N GLU A 119 0.39 -13.06 -12.93
CA GLU A 119 1.25 -14.26 -13.02
C GLU A 119 1.99 -14.55 -11.70
N ILE A 120 1.29 -14.35 -10.55
CA ILE A 120 1.84 -14.62 -9.21
C ILE A 120 1.56 -16.07 -8.84
N PRO A 121 2.58 -16.90 -8.56
CA PRO A 121 2.43 -18.33 -8.33
C PRO A 121 1.96 -18.62 -6.88
N LEU A 122 0.86 -18.04 -6.46
CA LEU A 122 0.21 -18.32 -5.18
C LEU A 122 -1.16 -18.96 -5.44
N SER A 123 -1.38 -20.15 -4.90
CA SER A 123 -2.66 -20.84 -4.96
C SER A 123 -3.37 -20.71 -3.61
N LEU A 124 -4.52 -20.05 -3.63
CA LEU A 124 -5.31 -19.82 -2.41
C LEU A 124 -6.19 -21.02 -2.06
N PRO A 125 -6.47 -21.26 -0.76
CA PRO A 125 -7.48 -22.24 -0.36
C PRO A 125 -8.87 -21.80 -0.86
N GLY A 126 -9.72 -22.76 -1.21
CA GLY A 126 -11.07 -22.46 -1.71
C GLY A 126 -12.00 -21.82 -0.67
N SER A 127 -11.64 -21.91 0.61
CA SER A 127 -12.29 -21.22 1.73
C SER A 127 -11.28 -21.00 2.84
N ALA A 128 -11.38 -19.87 3.52
CA ALA A 128 -10.59 -19.55 4.71
C ALA A 128 -11.41 -18.64 5.63
N GLU A 129 -11.12 -18.72 6.92
CA GLU A 129 -11.67 -17.79 7.90
C GLU A 129 -10.64 -16.68 8.16
N ALA A 130 -11.06 -15.42 8.05
CA ALA A 130 -10.18 -14.28 8.20
C ALA A 130 -10.69 -13.33 9.29
N SER A 131 -9.81 -12.98 10.24
CA SER A 131 -10.10 -11.99 11.28
C SER A 131 -9.12 -10.81 11.16
N ILE A 132 -9.63 -9.59 11.07
CA ILE A 132 -8.80 -8.38 10.99
C ILE A 132 -9.08 -7.42 12.12
N LEU A 133 -8.08 -7.20 12.98
CA LEU A 133 -8.17 -6.33 14.13
C LEU A 133 -7.29 -5.08 13.95
N SER A 134 -7.95 -3.92 13.83
CA SER A 134 -7.24 -2.63 13.95
C SER A 134 -7.14 -2.25 15.41
N THR A 135 -6.00 -2.58 15.99
CA THR A 135 -5.78 -2.50 17.44
C THR A 135 -5.78 -1.06 17.97
N SER A 136 -5.49 -0.06 17.13
CA SER A 136 -5.57 1.36 17.51
C SER A 136 -7.00 1.87 17.71
N LYS A 137 -8.02 1.07 17.38
CA LYS A 137 -9.45 1.40 17.46
C LYS A 137 -10.26 0.41 18.29
N THR A 138 -9.63 -0.64 18.79
CA THR A 138 -10.28 -1.57 19.71
C THR A 138 -10.23 -1.05 21.13
N ASP A 139 -11.34 -1.18 21.85
CA ASP A 139 -11.41 -0.94 23.29
C ASP A 139 -11.17 -2.25 24.08
N ALA A 140 -10.78 -3.34 23.40
CA ALA A 140 -10.55 -4.62 24.03
C ALA A 140 -9.25 -4.61 24.84
N ASP A 141 -9.35 -4.91 26.13
CA ASP A 141 -8.20 -5.14 27.01
C ASP A 141 -7.48 -6.48 26.70
N LEU A 142 -8.23 -7.43 26.19
CA LEU A 142 -7.78 -8.77 25.81
C LEU A 142 -7.93 -8.95 24.30
N ILE A 143 -6.80 -8.91 23.60
CA ILE A 143 -6.75 -8.85 22.13
C ILE A 143 -7.36 -10.08 21.45
N TRP A 144 -7.41 -11.23 22.14
CA TRP A 144 -7.96 -12.47 21.58
C TRP A 144 -9.48 -12.52 21.58
N GLU A 145 -10.19 -11.79 22.47
CA GLU A 145 -11.63 -11.90 22.55
C GLU A 145 -12.37 -11.54 21.23
N PRO A 146 -12.05 -10.41 20.56
CA PRO A 146 -12.67 -10.13 19.27
C PRO A 146 -12.32 -11.17 18.20
N ILE A 147 -11.07 -11.65 18.19
CA ILE A 147 -10.60 -12.66 17.21
C ILE A 147 -11.36 -13.96 17.34
N PHE A 148 -11.48 -14.48 18.58
CA PHE A 148 -12.22 -15.72 18.84
C PHE A 148 -13.70 -15.60 18.46
N ARG A 149 -14.33 -14.44 18.71
CA ARG A 149 -15.73 -14.21 18.29
C ARG A 149 -15.88 -14.15 16.77
N GLU A 150 -14.96 -13.49 16.07
CA GLU A 150 -14.98 -13.42 14.60
C GLU A 150 -14.77 -14.78 13.95
N LEU A 151 -13.95 -15.66 14.54
CA LEU A 151 -13.65 -17.00 14.06
C LEU A 151 -14.60 -18.08 14.63
N GLY A 152 -15.71 -17.70 15.31
CA GLY A 152 -16.72 -18.63 15.81
C GLY A 152 -16.36 -19.35 17.09
N GLY A 153 -15.34 -18.89 17.83
CA GLY A 153 -14.82 -19.51 19.05
C GLY A 153 -15.46 -19.01 20.35
N GLU A 154 -16.75 -18.59 20.36
CA GLU A 154 -17.43 -18.13 21.58
C GLU A 154 -17.48 -19.17 22.67
N GLU A 155 -17.69 -20.44 22.33
CA GLU A 155 -17.72 -21.55 23.30
C GLU A 155 -16.34 -21.81 23.92
N ILE A 156 -15.27 -21.62 23.15
CA ILE A 156 -13.90 -21.74 23.62
C ILE A 156 -13.58 -20.62 24.61
N LEU A 157 -14.02 -19.37 24.33
CA LEU A 157 -13.83 -18.22 25.22
C LEU A 157 -14.37 -18.45 26.64
N GLU A 158 -15.50 -19.16 26.78
CA GLU A 158 -16.08 -19.48 28.08
C GLU A 158 -15.19 -20.41 28.95
N ASN A 159 -14.26 -21.11 28.32
CA ASN A 159 -13.36 -22.07 28.99
C ASN A 159 -11.96 -21.50 29.25
N ILE A 160 -11.68 -20.23 28.84
CA ILE A 160 -10.39 -19.60 29.05
C ILE A 160 -10.31 -18.94 30.42
N ASP A 161 -9.49 -19.47 31.29
CA ASP A 161 -9.29 -18.95 32.65
C ASP A 161 -8.43 -17.66 32.66
N ARG A 162 -7.31 -17.66 31.97
CA ARG A 162 -6.34 -16.54 31.98
C ARG A 162 -6.03 -15.97 30.63
N TYR A 163 -5.60 -16.81 29.71
CA TYR A 163 -5.28 -16.49 28.31
C TYR A 163 -5.40 -17.78 27.48
N PRO A 164 -5.64 -17.68 26.17
CA PRO A 164 -5.69 -18.86 25.30
C PRO A 164 -4.36 -19.62 25.30
N THR A 165 -4.42 -20.93 25.52
CA THR A 165 -3.30 -21.85 25.34
C THR A 165 -3.20 -22.27 23.87
N THR A 166 -2.14 -22.99 23.48
CA THR A 166 -2.04 -23.61 22.16
C THR A 166 -3.23 -24.47 21.85
N ASP A 167 -3.67 -25.36 22.79
CA ASP A 167 -4.84 -26.24 22.61
C ASP A 167 -6.13 -25.45 22.27
N HIS A 168 -6.36 -24.28 22.90
CA HIS A 168 -7.52 -23.42 22.59
C HIS A 168 -7.44 -22.79 21.20
N ILE A 169 -6.21 -22.49 20.72
CA ILE A 169 -5.99 -21.90 19.41
C ILE A 169 -6.09 -22.98 18.32
N GLU A 170 -5.54 -24.16 18.57
CA GLU A 170 -5.67 -25.33 17.70
C GLU A 170 -7.15 -25.71 17.54
N GLU A 171 -7.93 -25.76 18.65
CA GLU A 171 -9.38 -25.98 18.61
C GLU A 171 -10.12 -24.91 17.79
N LEU A 172 -9.68 -23.62 17.88
CA LEU A 172 -10.27 -22.51 17.12
C LEU A 172 -10.07 -22.67 15.62
N VAL A 173 -8.95 -23.21 15.17
CA VAL A 173 -8.58 -23.31 13.75
C VAL A 173 -8.71 -24.74 13.21
N GLU A 174 -9.29 -25.66 14.00
CA GLU A 174 -9.46 -27.08 13.65
C GLU A 174 -10.24 -27.21 12.32
N ASP A 175 -9.71 -28.01 11.41
CA ASP A 175 -10.29 -28.30 10.09
C ASP A 175 -10.54 -27.09 9.17
N GLN A 176 -9.88 -25.93 9.40
CA GLN A 176 -10.04 -24.74 8.56
C GLN A 176 -8.71 -23.99 8.29
N HIS A 177 -8.58 -23.41 7.11
CA HIS A 177 -7.55 -22.41 6.87
C HIS A 177 -7.94 -21.13 7.60
N ALA A 178 -7.07 -20.60 8.44
CA ALA A 178 -7.33 -19.37 9.19
C ALA A 178 -6.23 -18.33 8.98
N ALA A 179 -6.62 -17.06 8.91
CA ALA A 179 -5.70 -15.94 8.80
C ALA A 179 -6.10 -14.81 9.75
N ILE A 180 -5.17 -14.40 10.61
CA ILE A 180 -5.38 -13.35 11.62
C ILE A 180 -4.50 -12.16 11.30
N PHE A 181 -5.10 -10.96 11.28
CA PHE A 181 -4.47 -9.73 10.85
C PHE A 181 -4.50 -8.67 11.96
N PHE A 182 -3.33 -8.15 12.32
CA PHE A 182 -3.19 -7.06 13.28
C PHE A 182 -2.66 -5.80 12.63
N ASP A 183 -3.48 -4.73 12.59
CA ASP A 183 -3.03 -3.42 12.15
C ASP A 183 -2.72 -2.50 13.34
N GLU A 184 -1.57 -1.84 13.31
CA GLU A 184 -1.09 -0.90 14.33
C GLU A 184 -1.00 -1.50 15.76
N ILE A 185 -0.66 -2.79 15.90
CA ILE A 185 -0.60 -3.50 17.20
C ILE A 185 0.32 -2.81 18.22
N GLU A 186 1.33 -2.08 17.78
CA GLU A 186 2.22 -1.32 18.66
C GLU A 186 1.50 -0.17 19.35
N THR A 187 0.62 0.54 18.63
CA THR A 187 -0.13 1.68 19.19
C THR A 187 -1.02 1.22 20.34
N TRP A 188 -1.65 0.06 20.17
CA TRP A 188 -2.45 -0.56 21.22
C TRP A 188 -1.58 -1.02 22.40
N TRP A 189 -0.45 -1.70 22.13
CA TRP A 189 0.51 -2.14 23.16
C TRP A 189 1.08 -0.99 23.98
N GLU A 190 1.37 0.14 23.33
CA GLU A 190 1.89 1.34 23.97
C GLU A 190 0.82 2.15 24.73
N SER A 191 -0.47 1.87 24.54
CA SER A 191 -1.56 2.52 25.27
C SER A 191 -1.71 2.06 26.72
N PHE A 192 -1.18 0.90 27.07
CA PHE A 192 -1.21 0.37 28.42
C PHE A 192 -0.17 1.02 29.34
N ASP A 193 -0.56 1.25 30.59
CA ASP A 193 0.41 1.62 31.64
C ASP A 193 1.19 0.37 32.08
N LYS A 194 2.49 0.35 31.83
CA LYS A 194 3.36 -0.80 32.08
C LYS A 194 3.40 -1.26 33.54
N GLN A 195 3.02 -0.41 34.49
CA GLN A 195 2.97 -0.76 35.91
C GLN A 195 1.55 -1.09 36.38
N ALA A 196 0.56 -0.32 35.93
CA ALA A 196 -0.83 -0.54 36.33
C ALA A 196 -1.43 -1.76 35.61
N ASP A 197 -1.06 -2.00 34.37
CA ASP A 197 -1.65 -3.03 33.50
C ASP A 197 -0.71 -4.22 33.25
N GLU A 198 0.30 -4.42 34.13
CA GLU A 198 1.30 -5.50 33.97
C GLU A 198 0.68 -6.88 33.75
N GLU A 199 -0.38 -7.21 34.49
CA GLU A 199 -1.06 -8.50 34.36
C GLU A 199 -1.75 -8.66 33.02
N LEU A 200 -2.42 -7.60 32.52
CA LEU A 200 -3.06 -7.56 31.19
C LEU A 200 -2.03 -7.69 30.08
N LEU A 201 -0.94 -6.96 30.17
CA LEU A 201 0.16 -7.05 29.20
C LEU A 201 0.76 -8.45 29.14
N ASN A 202 1.01 -9.07 30.31
CA ASN A 202 1.54 -10.44 30.38
C ASN A 202 0.56 -11.45 29.74
N ARG A 203 -0.74 -11.34 30.01
CA ARG A 203 -1.75 -12.22 29.41
C ARG A 203 -1.76 -12.09 27.90
N ASN A 204 -1.75 -10.88 27.36
CA ASN A 204 -1.71 -10.63 25.92
C ASN A 204 -0.38 -11.06 25.28
N GLU A 205 0.76 -10.91 26.00
CA GLU A 205 2.06 -11.44 25.55
C GLU A 205 2.04 -12.96 25.41
N PHE A 206 1.50 -13.68 26.40
CA PHE A 206 1.39 -15.14 26.33
C PHE A 206 0.47 -15.58 25.19
N PHE A 207 -0.66 -14.89 25.00
CA PHE A 207 -1.53 -15.20 23.87
C PHE A 207 -0.80 -15.04 22.53
N LEU A 208 -0.13 -13.90 22.30
CA LEU A 208 0.61 -13.67 21.04
C LEU A 208 1.72 -14.71 20.83
N GLN A 209 2.39 -15.16 21.91
CA GLN A 209 3.39 -16.22 21.81
C GLN A 209 2.76 -17.54 21.41
N ASN A 210 1.68 -17.96 22.08
CA ASN A 210 0.96 -19.20 21.77
C ASN A 210 0.37 -19.17 20.36
N LEU A 211 -0.19 -18.02 19.95
CA LEU A 211 -0.74 -17.84 18.61
C LEU A 211 0.34 -18.05 17.51
N LEU A 212 1.52 -17.48 17.71
CA LEU A 212 2.62 -17.64 16.76
C LEU A 212 3.28 -19.02 16.86
N GLU A 213 3.21 -19.68 18.01
CA GLU A 213 3.65 -21.07 18.16
C GLU A 213 2.77 -22.00 17.32
N VAL A 214 1.45 -21.88 17.43
CA VAL A 214 0.49 -22.64 16.61
C VAL A 214 0.64 -22.27 15.12
N ALA A 215 0.77 -20.98 14.78
CA ALA A 215 0.97 -20.56 13.39
C ALA A 215 2.27 -21.14 12.77
N ASN A 216 3.27 -21.46 13.59
CA ASN A 216 4.54 -22.06 13.15
C ASN A 216 4.53 -23.61 13.21
N ASP A 217 3.43 -24.20 13.64
CA ASP A 217 3.28 -25.65 13.54
C ASP A 217 3.02 -26.05 12.07
N PRO A 218 3.79 -27.02 11.53
CA PRO A 218 3.59 -27.46 10.15
C PRO A 218 2.27 -28.22 9.93
N GLU A 219 1.63 -28.70 10.99
CA GLU A 219 0.34 -29.41 10.92
C GLU A 219 -0.86 -28.45 10.91
N GLU A 220 -0.64 -27.19 11.32
CA GLU A 220 -1.68 -26.16 11.43
C GLU A 220 -1.70 -25.22 10.22
N GLU A 221 -2.90 -24.94 9.71
CA GLU A 221 -3.14 -24.08 8.56
C GLU A 221 -3.48 -22.64 8.98
N LEU A 222 -2.72 -22.13 9.96
CA LEU A 222 -2.85 -20.78 10.52
C LEU A 222 -1.77 -19.83 10.00
N LEU A 223 -2.19 -18.66 9.56
CA LEU A 223 -1.32 -17.54 9.21
C LEU A 223 -1.61 -16.32 10.10
N VAL A 224 -0.56 -15.64 10.54
CA VAL A 224 -0.68 -14.45 11.39
C VAL A 224 0.11 -13.30 10.77
N PHE A 225 -0.59 -12.22 10.49
CA PHE A 225 0.00 -11.01 9.89
C PHE A 225 -0.06 -9.84 10.87
N ALA A 226 1.03 -9.09 10.98
CA ALA A 226 1.06 -7.88 11.79
C ALA A 226 1.76 -6.73 11.09
N THR A 227 1.21 -5.51 11.18
CA THR A 227 1.94 -4.32 10.76
C THR A 227 2.76 -3.77 11.91
N LEU A 228 4.04 -3.45 11.64
CA LEU A 228 4.97 -2.92 12.62
C LEU A 228 5.60 -1.60 12.15
N LEU A 229 5.83 -0.69 13.09
CA LEU A 229 6.70 0.46 12.89
C LEU A 229 8.14 0.06 13.24
N ASP A 230 9.13 0.64 12.56
CA ASP A 230 10.55 0.31 12.80
C ASP A 230 11.05 0.62 14.22
N LYS A 231 10.27 1.37 14.99
CA LYS A 231 10.68 1.91 16.31
C LYS A 231 10.27 1.07 17.52
N SER A 232 9.36 0.11 17.37
CA SER A 232 8.85 -0.70 18.48
C SER A 232 9.80 -1.79 18.90
N LYS A 233 10.52 -1.56 20.01
CA LYS A 233 11.51 -2.53 20.52
C LYS A 233 10.88 -3.66 21.34
N ASP A 234 9.88 -3.36 22.16
CA ASP A 234 9.29 -4.33 23.10
C ASP A 234 8.45 -5.38 22.36
N LEU A 235 7.55 -4.95 21.49
CA LEU A 235 6.71 -5.85 20.70
C LEU A 235 7.53 -6.64 19.67
N LYS A 236 8.52 -6.01 19.03
CA LYS A 236 9.48 -6.73 18.17
C LYS A 236 10.20 -7.85 18.91
N ARG A 237 10.55 -7.64 20.19
CA ARG A 237 11.16 -8.69 21.02
C ARG A 237 10.22 -9.86 21.28
N ILE A 238 8.93 -9.60 21.50
CA ILE A 238 7.90 -10.64 21.69
C ILE A 238 7.72 -11.42 20.40
N LEU A 239 7.45 -10.74 19.31
CA LEU A 239 7.23 -11.36 18.01
C LEU A 239 8.50 -12.06 17.48
N ASN A 240 9.69 -11.50 17.70
CA ASN A 240 10.95 -12.11 17.23
C ASN A 240 11.34 -13.40 17.98
N ARG A 241 10.68 -13.75 19.09
CA ARG A 241 10.91 -15.06 19.74
C ARG A 241 10.52 -16.22 18.85
N THR A 242 9.52 -16.01 18.02
CA THR A 242 9.01 -16.99 17.06
C THR A 242 9.57 -16.79 15.64
N SER A 243 10.48 -15.82 15.47
CA SER A 243 11.16 -15.51 14.21
C SER A 243 10.24 -15.32 12.99
N PRO A 244 9.21 -14.45 13.06
CA PRO A 244 8.31 -14.22 11.94
C PRO A 244 9.07 -13.69 10.73
N TYR A 245 8.56 -13.95 9.53
CA TYR A 245 9.09 -13.32 8.33
C TYR A 245 8.86 -11.80 8.37
N ALA A 246 9.93 -11.02 8.20
CA ALA A 246 9.86 -9.56 8.15
C ALA A 246 9.90 -9.09 6.70
N VAL A 247 8.81 -8.52 6.23
CA VAL A 247 8.70 -7.91 4.90
C VAL A 247 8.86 -6.39 5.06
N ASP A 248 9.92 -5.83 4.46
CA ASP A 248 10.16 -4.39 4.46
C ASP A 248 9.46 -3.72 3.26
N LEU A 249 8.39 -3.00 3.54
CA LEU A 249 7.63 -2.24 2.54
C LEU A 249 8.33 -0.96 2.07
N ASN A 250 9.44 -0.57 2.70
CA ASN A 250 10.25 0.56 2.27
C ASN A 250 11.29 0.19 1.22
N ALA A 251 11.32 -1.09 0.79
CA ALA A 251 12.24 -1.54 -0.24
C ALA A 251 12.06 -0.71 -1.53
N THR A 252 13.14 -0.07 -1.95
CA THR A 252 13.18 0.85 -3.09
C THR A 252 13.07 0.10 -4.41
N GLY A 253 12.42 0.70 -5.41
CA GLY A 253 12.40 0.21 -6.79
C GLY A 253 11.01 0.14 -7.43
N ASP A 254 9.95 0.02 -6.64
CA ASP A 254 8.58 -0.10 -7.17
C ASP A 254 7.72 1.16 -6.96
N ARG A 255 8.27 2.19 -6.32
CA ARG A 255 7.49 3.33 -5.87
C ARG A 255 6.81 4.09 -7.00
N GLU A 256 7.53 4.36 -8.07
CA GLU A 256 6.99 5.02 -9.25
C GLU A 256 5.86 4.18 -9.87
N ARG A 257 6.04 2.87 -9.92
CA ARG A 257 5.03 1.93 -10.43
C ARG A 257 3.80 1.87 -9.55
N ILE A 258 3.99 1.87 -8.23
CA ILE A 258 2.88 1.96 -7.25
C ILE A 258 2.09 3.26 -7.46
N ILE A 259 2.78 4.40 -7.58
CA ILE A 259 2.13 5.71 -7.79
C ILE A 259 1.34 5.71 -9.10
N LEU A 260 1.95 5.26 -10.19
CA LEU A 260 1.32 5.22 -11.50
C LEU A 260 0.10 4.30 -11.50
N HIS A 261 0.25 3.09 -11.00
CA HIS A 261 -0.84 2.11 -10.96
C HIS A 261 -1.99 2.55 -10.04
N ARG A 262 -1.69 3.30 -8.98
CA ARG A 262 -2.67 3.85 -8.06
C ARG A 262 -3.50 5.00 -8.66
N LEU A 263 -2.92 5.74 -9.60
CA LEU A 263 -3.56 6.91 -10.22
C LEU A 263 -4.20 6.62 -11.57
N PHE A 264 -3.70 5.61 -12.31
CA PHE A 264 -4.12 5.30 -13.67
C PHE A 264 -4.63 3.87 -13.80
N GLU A 265 -5.63 3.67 -14.67
CA GLU A 265 -6.12 2.35 -15.07
C GLU A 265 -5.14 1.68 -16.03
N THR A 266 -4.49 2.49 -16.89
CA THR A 266 -3.50 2.01 -17.86
C THR A 266 -2.28 1.44 -17.15
N ARG A 267 -1.96 0.19 -17.41
CA ARG A 267 -0.76 -0.45 -16.88
C ARG A 267 0.51 0.04 -17.59
N ARG A 268 1.64 -0.03 -16.91
CA ARG A 268 2.91 0.45 -17.45
C ARG A 268 3.35 -0.30 -18.71
N ASP A 269 3.07 -1.59 -18.81
CA ASP A 269 3.35 -2.47 -19.95
C ASP A 269 2.40 -2.26 -21.14
N GLU A 270 1.25 -1.63 -20.93
CA GLU A 270 0.29 -1.27 -21.97
C GLU A 270 0.57 0.09 -22.62
N ILE A 271 1.46 0.89 -22.03
CA ILE A 271 1.77 2.22 -22.53
C ILE A 271 2.58 2.13 -23.83
N ASP A 272 2.22 2.94 -24.84
CA ASP A 272 3.06 3.13 -26.01
C ASP A 272 4.37 3.85 -25.63
N GLU A 273 5.38 3.05 -25.25
CA GLU A 273 6.68 3.58 -24.84
C GLU A 273 7.34 4.44 -25.91
N ARG A 274 7.13 4.13 -27.20
CA ARG A 274 7.71 4.93 -28.30
C ARG A 274 7.06 6.31 -28.34
N GLY A 275 5.74 6.37 -28.28
CA GLY A 275 5.03 7.65 -28.25
C GLY A 275 5.41 8.49 -27.03
N VAL A 276 5.54 7.87 -25.85
CA VAL A 276 6.03 8.55 -24.64
C VAL A 276 7.46 9.04 -24.81
N ARG A 277 8.35 8.24 -25.41
CA ARG A 277 9.73 8.62 -25.67
C ARG A 277 9.84 9.80 -26.63
N ASP A 278 9.03 9.83 -27.68
CA ASP A 278 9.00 10.95 -28.62
C ASP A 278 8.57 12.25 -27.93
N VAL A 279 7.58 12.17 -27.04
CA VAL A 279 7.10 13.32 -26.25
C VAL A 279 8.16 13.77 -25.24
N VAL A 280 8.86 12.86 -24.59
CA VAL A 280 9.95 13.15 -23.64
C VAL A 280 11.12 13.84 -24.38
N GLN A 281 11.50 13.35 -25.57
CA GLN A 281 12.56 13.92 -26.38
C GLN A 281 12.21 15.35 -26.82
N GLU A 282 10.98 15.58 -27.31
CA GLU A 282 10.48 16.91 -27.65
C GLU A 282 10.56 17.88 -26.45
N PHE A 283 10.29 17.37 -25.24
CA PHE A 283 10.42 18.15 -24.01
C PHE A 283 11.89 18.50 -23.70
N ILE A 284 12.81 17.53 -23.79
CA ILE A 284 14.24 17.73 -23.54
C ILE A 284 14.81 18.74 -24.54
N ASP A 285 14.53 18.58 -25.82
CA ASP A 285 14.96 19.49 -26.89
C ASP A 285 14.44 20.93 -26.68
N GLY A 286 13.20 21.05 -26.24
CA GLY A 286 12.56 22.34 -25.97
C GLY A 286 13.14 23.10 -24.77
N TYR A 287 13.69 22.40 -23.79
CA TYR A 287 14.29 23.01 -22.59
C TYR A 287 15.71 23.52 -22.79
N GLY A 288 16.42 23.06 -23.86
CA GLY A 288 17.75 23.56 -24.21
C GLY A 288 18.82 23.35 -23.14
N TYR A 289 18.69 22.29 -22.33
CA TYR A 289 19.69 21.95 -21.32
C TYR A 289 20.96 21.43 -21.99
N PRO A 290 22.14 21.98 -21.69
CA PRO A 290 23.41 21.39 -22.08
C PRO A 290 23.73 20.23 -21.14
N ILE A 291 23.17 19.06 -21.42
CA ILE A 291 23.46 17.81 -20.70
C ILE A 291 24.48 17.03 -21.55
N GLU A 292 25.46 16.38 -20.93
CA GLU A 292 26.34 15.47 -21.63
C GLU A 292 25.53 14.28 -22.17
N LEU A 293 25.88 13.77 -23.37
CA LEU A 293 25.09 12.77 -24.09
C LEU A 293 24.76 11.49 -23.27
N GLU A 294 25.61 11.08 -22.34
CA GLU A 294 25.34 9.93 -21.47
C GLU A 294 24.34 10.25 -20.35
N GLU A 295 24.42 11.45 -19.80
CA GLU A 295 23.48 11.94 -18.79
C GLU A 295 22.11 12.22 -19.43
N GLU A 296 22.07 12.69 -20.67
CA GLU A 296 20.83 12.93 -21.41
C GLU A 296 20.04 11.64 -21.63
N LYS A 297 20.66 10.57 -22.07
CA LYS A 297 19.99 9.26 -22.23
C LYS A 297 19.49 8.67 -20.91
N ARG A 298 20.25 8.84 -19.84
CA ARG A 298 19.87 8.39 -18.52
C ARG A 298 18.65 9.17 -18.00
N TYR A 299 18.66 10.46 -18.24
CA TYR A 299 17.56 11.35 -17.87
C TYR A 299 16.29 11.09 -18.69
N GLU A 300 16.44 10.92 -20.02
CA GLU A 300 15.37 10.53 -20.91
C GLU A 300 14.71 9.22 -20.45
N ASN A 301 15.49 8.17 -20.21
CA ASN A 301 14.94 6.90 -19.73
C ASN A 301 14.20 7.05 -18.43
N ARG A 302 14.74 7.81 -17.48
CA ARG A 302 14.06 8.08 -16.22
C ARG A 302 12.76 8.85 -16.41
N MET A 303 12.72 9.85 -17.29
CA MET A 303 11.49 10.57 -17.63
C MET A 303 10.45 9.66 -18.29
N VAL A 304 10.87 8.74 -19.14
CA VAL A 304 9.97 7.74 -19.73
C VAL A 304 9.40 6.81 -18.66
N GLU A 305 10.23 6.35 -17.71
CA GLU A 305 9.81 5.48 -16.61
C GLU A 305 8.82 6.15 -15.66
N THR A 306 9.01 7.43 -15.39
CA THR A 306 8.17 8.20 -14.44
C THR A 306 7.00 8.93 -15.10
N TYR A 307 6.88 8.86 -16.43
CA TYR A 307 5.81 9.54 -17.17
C TYR A 307 4.43 9.22 -16.56
N PRO A 308 3.55 10.19 -16.30
CA PRO A 308 3.58 11.59 -16.75
C PRO A 308 4.28 12.56 -15.78
N PHE A 309 4.89 12.08 -14.72
CA PHE A 309 5.53 12.90 -13.71
C PHE A 309 6.99 13.15 -14.07
N HIS A 310 7.44 14.38 -13.79
CA HIS A 310 8.85 14.69 -13.88
C HIS A 310 9.61 13.97 -12.74
N PRO A 311 10.76 13.31 -13.00
CA PRO A 311 11.48 12.56 -11.97
C PRO A 311 11.85 13.41 -10.75
N GLU A 312 12.26 14.68 -10.95
CA GLU A 312 12.57 15.58 -9.84
C GLU A 312 11.37 15.89 -8.95
N LEU A 313 10.13 15.82 -9.47
CA LEU A 313 8.94 15.95 -8.65
C LEU A 313 8.82 14.78 -7.68
N LEU A 314 9.06 13.56 -8.16
CA LEU A 314 9.02 12.37 -7.33
C LEU A 314 10.15 12.39 -6.29
N ASP A 315 11.37 12.79 -6.69
CA ASP A 315 12.51 12.98 -5.76
C ASP A 315 12.22 14.04 -4.69
N LEU A 316 11.58 15.15 -5.09
CA LEU A 316 11.19 16.19 -4.15
C LEU A 316 10.16 15.67 -3.14
N LEU A 317 9.16 14.95 -3.63
CA LEU A 317 8.19 14.32 -2.76
C LEU A 317 8.87 13.34 -1.80
N ASP A 318 9.82 12.55 -2.26
CA ASP A 318 10.61 11.63 -1.44
C ASP A 318 11.39 12.36 -0.35
N SER A 319 12.11 13.41 -0.72
CA SER A 319 12.89 14.19 0.25
C SER A 319 12.02 14.90 1.30
N LEU A 320 10.82 15.32 0.94
CA LEU A 320 9.85 15.87 1.89
C LEU A 320 9.32 14.81 2.86
N TYR A 321 9.29 13.54 2.45
CA TYR A 321 8.83 12.42 3.29
C TYR A 321 9.90 11.92 4.24
N GLU A 322 11.13 11.79 3.78
CA GLU A 322 12.26 11.39 4.63
C GLU A 322 12.55 12.40 5.74
N GLY A 323 12.33 13.70 5.46
CA GLY A 323 12.52 14.79 6.43
C GLY A 323 11.37 15.04 7.39
N GLY A 324 10.18 14.55 7.09
CA GLY A 324 8.95 14.84 7.85
C GLY A 324 8.74 13.92 9.04
N ARG A 325 8.76 14.49 10.26
CA ARG A 325 8.40 13.80 11.51
C ARG A 325 6.88 13.55 11.65
N GLU A 326 6.05 13.93 10.69
CA GLU A 326 4.60 13.94 10.82
C GLU A 326 3.89 12.97 9.88
N ARG A 327 2.92 12.25 10.43
CA ARG A 327 2.03 11.26 9.78
C ARG A 327 1.26 11.79 8.56
N GLN A 328 1.26 13.11 8.30
CA GLN A 328 0.41 13.75 7.29
C GLN A 328 1.09 13.92 5.93
N SER A 329 2.41 13.81 5.82
CA SER A 329 3.14 14.21 4.62
C SER A 329 2.98 13.26 3.43
N VAL A 330 3.08 11.94 3.62
CA VAL A 330 2.92 10.95 2.52
C VAL A 330 1.48 10.92 2.00
N ARG A 331 0.52 11.02 2.92
CA ARG A 331 -0.91 11.07 2.58
C ARG A 331 -1.26 12.27 1.71
N GLY A 332 -0.62 13.41 1.99
CA GLY A 332 -0.81 14.64 1.23
C GLY A 332 -0.34 14.54 -0.21
N ALA A 333 0.77 13.84 -0.49
CA ALA A 333 1.34 13.80 -1.83
C ALA A 333 0.52 13.02 -2.84
N MET A 334 0.06 11.84 -2.48
CA MET A 334 -0.79 11.07 -3.38
C MET A 334 -2.05 11.88 -3.74
N ASN A 335 -2.62 12.60 -2.77
CA ASN A 335 -3.75 13.49 -3.04
C ASN A 335 -3.35 14.67 -3.95
N VAL A 336 -2.18 15.28 -3.74
CA VAL A 336 -1.67 16.36 -4.61
C VAL A 336 -1.42 15.86 -6.02
N LEU A 337 -0.83 14.67 -6.18
CA LEU A 337 -0.62 14.05 -7.48
C LEU A 337 -1.96 13.73 -8.16
N ALA A 338 -2.92 13.16 -7.45
CA ALA A 338 -4.26 12.87 -7.95
C ALA A 338 -5.00 14.14 -8.41
N ASP A 339 -4.97 15.20 -7.59
CA ASP A 339 -5.58 16.49 -7.94
C ASP A 339 -4.89 17.13 -9.16
N THR A 340 -3.57 17.02 -9.25
CA THR A 340 -2.82 17.53 -10.39
C THR A 340 -3.19 16.79 -11.67
N VAL A 341 -3.26 15.45 -11.63
CA VAL A 341 -3.70 14.62 -12.75
C VAL A 341 -5.11 15.00 -13.17
N ARG A 342 -6.04 15.11 -12.21
CA ARG A 342 -7.43 15.50 -12.47
C ARG A 342 -7.54 16.84 -13.18
N GLN A 343 -6.86 17.85 -12.70
CA GLN A 343 -6.89 19.20 -13.28
C GLN A 343 -6.36 19.19 -14.72
N ARG A 344 -5.19 18.61 -14.93
CA ARG A 344 -4.54 18.57 -16.24
C ARG A 344 -5.29 17.72 -17.26
N TYR A 345 -5.81 16.58 -16.84
CA TYR A 345 -6.62 15.73 -17.71
C TYR A 345 -7.91 16.43 -18.17
N ASN A 346 -8.59 17.14 -17.28
CA ASN A 346 -9.82 17.88 -17.60
C ASN A 346 -9.55 19.09 -18.50
N GLU A 347 -8.45 19.83 -18.31
CA GLU A 347 -8.04 20.94 -19.17
C GLU A 347 -7.81 20.45 -20.60
N THR A 348 -7.15 19.32 -20.79
CA THR A 348 -6.88 18.73 -22.11
C THR A 348 -8.16 18.27 -22.79
N THR A 349 -9.05 17.62 -22.06
CA THR A 349 -10.33 17.10 -22.58
C THR A 349 -11.29 18.25 -22.95
N SER A 350 -11.27 19.35 -22.21
CA SER A 350 -12.12 20.53 -22.51
C SER A 350 -11.60 21.32 -23.70
N SER A 351 -10.29 21.45 -23.88
CA SER A 351 -9.71 22.15 -25.03
C SER A 351 -9.81 21.38 -26.33
N SER A 352 -9.76 20.05 -26.30
CA SER A 352 -9.99 19.20 -27.49
C SER A 352 -11.43 19.26 -28.05
N ARG A 353 -12.40 19.68 -27.22
CA ARG A 353 -13.78 19.95 -27.67
C ARG A 353 -13.94 21.28 -28.39
N LEU A 354 -12.98 22.20 -28.22
CA LEU A 354 -13.04 23.56 -28.78
C LEU A 354 -12.13 23.76 -30.00
N THR A 355 -11.12 22.90 -30.20
CA THR A 355 -10.19 23.02 -31.34
C THR A 355 -9.84 21.64 -31.86
N SER A 356 -9.91 21.46 -33.18
CA SER A 356 -9.56 20.23 -33.90
C SER A 356 -8.04 19.91 -33.94
N LYS A 357 -7.26 20.47 -33.02
CA LYS A 357 -5.82 20.16 -32.85
C LYS A 357 -5.56 19.77 -31.38
N PRO A 358 -4.92 18.63 -31.11
CA PRO A 358 -4.58 18.24 -29.76
C PRO A 358 -3.57 19.21 -29.15
N GLN A 359 -3.90 19.81 -27.99
CA GLN A 359 -2.95 20.53 -27.16
C GLN A 359 -2.32 19.53 -26.18
N ARG A 360 -1.00 19.41 -26.22
CA ARG A 360 -0.19 18.48 -25.44
C ARG A 360 0.22 19.10 -24.11
N SER A 361 0.01 18.43 -22.95
CA SER A 361 0.33 18.98 -21.61
C SER A 361 1.23 18.09 -20.75
N VAL A 362 2.33 18.66 -20.23
CA VAL A 362 3.21 18.04 -19.21
C VAL A 362 2.98 18.70 -17.86
N VAL A 363 2.95 17.92 -16.81
CA VAL A 363 3.05 18.44 -15.44
C VAL A 363 4.51 18.81 -15.17
N SER A 364 4.88 20.06 -15.42
CA SER A 364 6.23 20.58 -15.13
C SER A 364 6.19 21.58 -13.99
N ILE A 365 7.10 21.42 -13.02
CA ILE A 365 7.42 22.45 -12.06
C ILE A 365 8.39 23.44 -12.75
N ARG A 366 7.95 24.67 -12.94
CA ARG A 366 8.88 25.73 -13.37
C ARG A 366 9.82 26.07 -12.23
N ARG A 367 11.13 25.98 -12.45
CA ARG A 367 12.07 26.75 -11.64
C ARG A 367 11.85 28.22 -11.91
N CYS A 368 11.14 28.93 -11.04
CA CYS A 368 11.32 30.34 -10.87
C CYS A 368 12.62 30.56 -10.09
N SER A 369 13.71 30.92 -10.78
CA SER A 369 14.83 31.55 -10.11
C SER A 369 14.29 32.90 -9.59
N THR A 370 14.30 33.06 -8.25
CA THR A 370 13.87 34.25 -7.50
C THR A 370 12.37 34.56 -7.47
N ALA A 371 11.62 33.75 -6.79
CA ALA A 371 10.51 34.12 -5.89
C ALA A 371 9.73 32.84 -5.54
N ILE A 372 9.61 32.54 -4.27
CA ILE A 372 8.64 31.60 -3.72
C ILE A 372 7.26 32.17 -4.06
N CYS A 373 6.59 31.59 -5.04
CA CYS A 373 5.18 31.87 -5.27
C CYS A 373 4.39 30.83 -4.47
N PRO A 374 3.57 31.22 -3.49
CA PRO A 374 2.71 30.27 -2.78
C PRO A 374 1.67 29.69 -3.75
N ILE A 375 1.41 28.41 -3.58
CA ILE A 375 0.39 27.60 -4.25
C ILE A 375 -0.99 28.16 -3.97
#